data_b0f647962369c7abd57554e1a2dd4cc9
#
_entry.id   b0f647962369c7abd57554e1a2dd4cc9
#
_cell.length_a   1.000
_cell.length_b   1.000
_cell.length_c   1.000
_cell.angle_alpha   90.00
_cell.angle_beta   90.00
_cell.angle_gamma   90.00
#
_symmetry.space_group_name_H-M   'P 1'
#
loop_
_entity.id
_entity.type
_entity.pdbx_description
1 polymer ?
#
loop_
_entity_poly.entity_id
_entity_poly.type
_entity_poly.pdbx_seq_one_letter_code
_entity_poly.pdbx_strand_id
1 'polypeptide(L)'
;MKLTRVGPPCQEKPALVDKDGKLRDLSAHVSDIGGAAISPEGLARIAALDPASLPELEAGRFGPCVAGTGKFICIGLNYSDHAAESGMAVPPEPVIFMKATSAICGPDDDVLIPRGSEKTDWEVELGVVIGKTAKYVSEEEALDYVAGYCVVHDVSERAFQLEHAGQWTKGKSSDTFGPIGPYLVTKDEVADPQALDMWLKVNGETMQNGSTRTMVYGVAFLVSYLSRFMSLQPGDIISTGTPPGVGMGQKPPRYLKAGDVVELGIAGLGQQKQTLRNDA
;
A
#
# COMPACT_ATOMS: atom_id res chain seq x y z
N MET A 1 2.83 8.29 -14.83
CA MET A 1 3.93 8.98 -14.10
C MET A 1 4.23 8.26 -12.79
N LYS A 2 5.44 8.46 -12.23
CA LYS A 2 5.79 8.01 -10.85
C LYS A 2 5.96 9.24 -9.97
N LEU A 3 5.10 9.39 -8.97
CA LEU A 3 5.13 10.47 -7.99
C LEU A 3 5.61 9.93 -6.64
N THR A 4 6.33 10.73 -5.88
CA THR A 4 6.89 10.32 -4.59
C THR A 4 7.04 11.51 -3.65
N ARG A 5 7.37 11.23 -2.39
CA ARG A 5 7.65 12.24 -1.37
C ARG A 5 9.02 11.93 -0.74
N VAL A 6 9.90 12.91 -0.68
CA VAL A 6 11.30 12.73 -0.28
C VAL A 6 11.69 13.73 0.81
N GLY A 7 12.29 13.26 1.88
CA GLY A 7 12.78 14.07 2.99
C GLY A 7 12.53 13.47 4.37
N PRO A 8 12.87 14.21 5.44
CA PRO A 8 12.59 13.80 6.82
C PRO A 8 11.09 13.64 7.08
N PRO A 9 10.67 12.81 8.05
CA PRO A 9 9.28 12.66 8.43
C PRO A 9 8.59 14.01 8.69
N CYS A 10 7.39 14.18 8.14
CA CYS A 10 6.58 15.41 8.21
C CYS A 10 7.20 16.65 7.51
N GLN A 11 8.28 16.49 6.76
CA GLN A 11 8.96 17.53 5.99
C GLN A 11 9.28 17.08 4.56
N GLU A 12 8.59 16.04 4.11
CA GLU A 12 8.78 15.51 2.77
C GLU A 12 8.36 16.54 1.71
N LYS A 13 9.12 16.56 0.61
CA LYS A 13 8.81 17.33 -0.59
C LYS A 13 8.18 16.45 -1.66
N PRO A 14 7.17 16.94 -2.36
CA PRO A 14 6.61 16.25 -3.52
C PRO A 14 7.62 16.19 -4.67
N ALA A 15 7.73 15.04 -5.31
CA ALA A 15 8.65 14.85 -6.42
C ALA A 15 8.03 13.99 -7.54
N LEU A 16 8.49 14.25 -8.76
CA LEU A 16 8.26 13.42 -9.94
C LEU A 16 9.55 12.65 -10.25
N VAL A 17 9.44 11.37 -10.59
CA VAL A 17 10.55 10.58 -11.12
C VAL A 17 10.56 10.74 -12.65
N ASP A 18 11.64 11.29 -13.20
CA ASP A 18 11.78 11.45 -14.64
C ASP A 18 12.19 10.13 -15.34
N LYS A 19 12.27 10.16 -16.68
CA LYS A 19 12.64 8.98 -17.51
C LYS A 19 14.04 8.41 -17.21
N ASP A 20 14.92 9.23 -16.63
CA ASP A 20 16.29 8.85 -16.27
C ASP A 20 16.39 8.40 -14.81
N GLY A 21 15.24 8.32 -14.09
CA GLY A 21 15.15 7.92 -12.70
C GLY A 21 15.52 9.03 -11.70
N LYS A 22 15.67 10.28 -12.15
CA LYS A 22 15.98 11.41 -11.29
C LYS A 22 14.72 11.97 -10.64
N LEU A 23 14.88 12.45 -9.41
CA LEU A 23 13.82 13.11 -8.66
C LEU A 23 13.74 14.58 -9.06
N ARG A 24 12.55 15.05 -9.40
CA ARG A 24 12.26 16.42 -9.81
C ARG A 24 11.33 17.09 -8.81
N ASP A 25 11.75 18.21 -8.24
CA ASP A 25 11.01 18.94 -7.21
C ASP A 25 9.72 19.54 -7.77
N LEU A 26 8.58 19.15 -7.20
CA LEU A 26 7.26 19.65 -7.52
C LEU A 26 6.75 20.74 -6.57
N SER A 27 7.54 21.15 -5.55
CA SER A 27 7.08 22.04 -4.47
C SER A 27 6.60 23.41 -4.96
N ALA A 28 7.06 23.87 -6.14
CA ALA A 28 6.58 25.10 -6.75
C ALA A 28 5.21 24.96 -7.44
N HIS A 29 4.73 23.72 -7.65
CA HIS A 29 3.52 23.43 -8.43
C HIS A 29 2.40 22.79 -7.59
N VAL A 30 2.74 22.01 -6.59
CA VAL A 30 1.81 21.35 -5.66
C VAL A 30 2.34 21.43 -4.23
N SER A 31 1.44 21.55 -3.27
CA SER A 31 1.85 21.57 -1.85
C SER A 31 2.32 20.19 -1.37
N ASP A 32 1.73 19.12 -1.87
CA ASP A 32 2.10 17.73 -1.56
C ASP A 32 1.42 16.75 -2.54
N ILE A 33 1.80 15.46 -2.49
CA ILE A 33 1.17 14.38 -3.28
C ILE A 33 -0.06 13.86 -2.52
N GLY A 34 -1.16 14.58 -2.63
CA GLY A 34 -2.43 14.26 -1.95
C GLY A 34 -3.55 15.21 -2.34
N GLY A 35 -4.76 14.94 -1.90
CA GLY A 35 -5.93 15.80 -2.13
C GLY A 35 -6.09 16.22 -3.60
N ALA A 36 -6.12 17.53 -3.85
CA ALA A 36 -6.31 18.08 -5.18
C ALA A 36 -5.16 17.80 -6.17
N ALA A 37 -3.94 17.52 -5.67
CA ALA A 37 -2.80 17.23 -6.55
C ALA A 37 -2.93 15.89 -7.27
N ILE A 38 -3.61 14.92 -6.64
CA ILE A 38 -3.85 13.59 -7.21
C ILE A 38 -5.25 13.43 -7.83
N SER A 39 -6.04 14.51 -7.91
CA SER A 39 -7.26 14.50 -8.71
C SER A 39 -6.93 14.36 -10.20
N PRO A 40 -7.89 13.95 -11.06
CA PRO A 40 -7.66 13.91 -12.51
C PRO A 40 -7.09 15.23 -13.07
N GLU A 41 -7.61 16.36 -12.62
CA GLU A 41 -7.14 17.69 -13.03
C GLU A 41 -5.74 18.01 -12.45
N GLY A 42 -5.47 17.58 -11.21
CA GLY A 42 -4.16 17.73 -10.59
C GLY A 42 -3.08 16.93 -11.31
N LEU A 43 -3.36 15.68 -11.59
CA LEU A 43 -2.46 14.80 -12.33
C LEU A 43 -2.22 15.30 -13.75
N ALA A 44 -3.28 15.81 -14.43
CA ALA A 44 -3.12 16.40 -15.76
C ALA A 44 -2.22 17.64 -15.75
N ARG A 45 -2.31 18.50 -14.72
CA ARG A 45 -1.41 19.66 -14.56
C ARG A 45 0.04 19.21 -14.32
N ILE A 46 0.27 18.21 -13.50
CA ILE A 46 1.64 17.67 -13.27
C ILE A 46 2.18 17.05 -14.56
N ALA A 47 1.37 16.29 -15.29
CA ALA A 47 1.77 15.66 -16.55
C ALA A 47 2.13 16.65 -17.66
N ALA A 48 1.59 17.88 -17.59
CA ALA A 48 1.90 18.95 -18.56
C ALA A 48 3.24 19.67 -18.27
N LEU A 49 3.88 19.41 -17.14
CA LEU A 49 5.19 19.98 -16.80
C LEU A 49 6.29 19.30 -17.62
N ASP A 50 7.29 20.07 -18.05
CA ASP A 50 8.52 19.52 -18.59
C ASP A 50 9.44 19.10 -17.42
N PRO A 51 9.68 17.80 -17.21
CA PRO A 51 10.52 17.34 -16.10
C PRO A 51 11.94 17.91 -16.14
N ALA A 52 12.47 18.22 -17.33
CA ALA A 52 13.81 18.77 -17.46
C ALA A 52 13.92 20.23 -16.95
N SER A 53 12.81 20.94 -16.87
CA SER A 53 12.73 22.32 -16.34
C SER A 53 12.62 22.37 -14.81
N LEU A 54 12.31 21.23 -14.16
CA LEU A 54 12.14 21.16 -12.71
C LEU A 54 13.49 20.98 -12.00
N PRO A 55 13.68 21.61 -10.82
CA PRO A 55 14.87 21.39 -10.02
C PRO A 55 15.07 19.91 -9.67
N GLU A 56 16.31 19.44 -9.73
CA GLU A 56 16.67 18.11 -9.28
C GLU A 56 16.73 18.05 -7.75
N LEU A 57 16.12 17.02 -7.15
CA LEU A 57 16.24 16.70 -5.73
C LEU A 57 17.28 15.60 -5.54
N GLU A 58 18.11 15.74 -4.52
CA GLU A 58 18.96 14.64 -4.08
C GLU A 58 18.10 13.51 -3.50
N ALA A 59 18.49 12.27 -3.79
CA ALA A 59 17.87 11.10 -3.18
C ALA A 59 18.09 11.12 -1.67
N GLY A 60 17.01 11.07 -0.92
CA GLY A 60 17.00 11.01 0.52
C GLY A 60 16.08 9.89 0.99
N ARG A 61 15.56 9.99 2.23
CA ARG A 61 14.51 9.10 2.70
C ARG A 61 13.26 9.28 1.84
N PHE A 62 12.71 8.19 1.34
CA PHE A 62 11.36 8.17 0.78
C PHE A 62 10.34 8.17 1.91
N GLY A 63 9.44 9.14 1.90
CA GLY A 63 8.27 9.16 2.76
C GLY A 63 7.12 8.30 2.20
N PRO A 64 6.00 8.19 2.91
CA PRO A 64 4.76 7.63 2.36
C PRO A 64 4.43 8.32 1.04
N CYS A 65 4.16 7.57 -0.03
CA CYS A 65 3.99 8.13 -1.38
C CYS A 65 2.73 9.01 -1.55
N VAL A 66 1.80 8.95 -0.58
CA VAL A 66 0.58 9.77 -0.53
C VAL A 66 0.51 10.51 0.79
N ALA A 67 0.23 11.81 0.73
CA ALA A 67 0.02 12.67 1.88
C ALA A 67 -1.47 12.80 2.24
N GLY A 68 -1.76 13.00 3.54
CA GLY A 68 -3.09 13.34 4.01
C GLY A 68 -4.13 12.22 3.80
N THR A 69 -3.72 10.97 3.85
CA THR A 69 -4.62 9.81 3.76
C THR A 69 -5.69 9.88 4.85
N GLY A 70 -6.95 9.93 4.41
CA GLY A 70 -8.10 9.98 5.32
C GLY A 70 -8.52 8.61 5.83
N LYS A 71 -8.53 7.61 4.94
CA LYS A 71 -8.86 6.22 5.26
C LYS A 71 -7.83 5.27 4.68
N PHE A 72 -7.40 4.30 5.47
CA PHE A 72 -6.61 3.16 5.04
C PHE A 72 -7.48 1.91 5.17
N ILE A 73 -8.18 1.57 4.10
CA ILE A 73 -9.13 0.49 4.01
C ILE A 73 -8.41 -0.76 3.53
N CYS A 74 -8.64 -1.90 4.16
CA CYS A 74 -7.99 -3.15 3.83
C CYS A 74 -9.02 -4.25 3.56
N ILE A 75 -8.65 -5.19 2.68
CA ILE A 75 -9.49 -6.31 2.27
C ILE A 75 -8.82 -7.62 2.69
N GLY A 76 -9.46 -8.36 3.58
CA GLY A 76 -9.00 -9.66 4.01
C GLY A 76 -9.44 -10.79 3.07
N LEU A 77 -8.63 -11.87 3.01
CA LEU A 77 -8.97 -13.12 2.31
C LEU A 77 -9.33 -12.94 0.82
N ASN A 78 -8.66 -12.04 0.14
CA ASN A 78 -8.99 -11.66 -1.24
C ASN A 78 -8.18 -12.42 -2.32
N TYR A 79 -7.43 -13.44 -1.96
CA TYR A 79 -6.71 -14.28 -2.92
C TYR A 79 -7.16 -15.73 -2.79
N SER A 80 -7.58 -16.33 -3.90
CA SER A 80 -8.16 -17.68 -3.93
C SER A 80 -7.19 -18.76 -3.47
N ASP A 81 -5.93 -18.61 -3.81
CA ASP A 81 -4.81 -19.49 -3.42
C ASP A 81 -4.43 -19.30 -1.94
N HIS A 82 -4.49 -18.08 -1.40
CA HIS A 82 -4.30 -17.81 0.03
C HIS A 82 -5.43 -18.37 0.91
N ALA A 83 -6.68 -18.30 0.44
CA ALA A 83 -7.80 -18.92 1.14
C ALA A 83 -7.60 -20.45 1.24
N ALA A 84 -7.14 -21.08 0.14
CA ALA A 84 -6.80 -22.52 0.11
C ALA A 84 -5.67 -22.88 1.08
N GLU A 85 -4.59 -22.07 1.16
CA GLU A 85 -3.47 -22.25 2.10
C GLU A 85 -3.95 -22.20 3.57
N SER A 86 -4.81 -21.25 3.88
CA SER A 86 -5.35 -21.00 5.22
C SER A 86 -6.42 -22.02 5.65
N GLY A 87 -6.89 -22.86 4.71
CA GLY A 87 -8.01 -23.77 4.93
C GLY A 87 -9.35 -23.05 5.17
N MET A 88 -9.44 -21.79 4.79
CA MET A 88 -10.65 -20.97 4.90
C MET A 88 -11.41 -20.95 3.58
N ALA A 89 -12.75 -20.92 3.65
CA ALA A 89 -13.57 -20.72 2.49
C ALA A 89 -13.39 -19.27 1.98
N VAL A 90 -13.41 -19.09 0.66
CA VAL A 90 -13.50 -17.75 0.06
C VAL A 90 -14.76 -17.07 0.60
N PRO A 91 -14.66 -15.88 1.21
CA PRO A 91 -15.83 -15.18 1.74
C PRO A 91 -16.80 -14.81 0.61
N PRO A 92 -18.13 -14.86 0.84
CA PRO A 92 -19.12 -14.48 -0.17
C PRO A 92 -19.12 -12.98 -0.49
N GLU A 93 -18.47 -12.16 0.34
CA GLU A 93 -18.27 -10.72 0.20
C GLU A 93 -16.87 -10.33 0.71
N PRO A 94 -16.29 -9.19 0.23
CA PRO A 94 -15.04 -8.70 0.77
C PRO A 94 -15.06 -8.50 2.29
N VAL A 95 -14.08 -9.06 2.99
CA VAL A 95 -13.87 -8.79 4.42
C VAL A 95 -13.19 -7.45 4.56
N ILE A 96 -13.91 -6.44 5.06
CA ILE A 96 -13.41 -5.06 5.20
C ILE A 96 -12.88 -4.85 6.61
N PHE A 97 -11.68 -4.30 6.72
CA PHE A 97 -11.14 -3.75 7.96
C PHE A 97 -10.34 -2.48 7.69
N MET A 98 -9.86 -1.82 8.74
CA MET A 98 -9.14 -0.55 8.63
C MET A 98 -7.81 -0.66 9.35
N LYS A 99 -6.79 0.00 8.79
CA LYS A 99 -5.60 0.41 9.56
C LYS A 99 -5.81 1.86 10.02
N ALA A 100 -5.38 2.17 11.23
CA ALA A 100 -5.25 3.57 11.65
C ALA A 100 -4.27 4.29 10.71
N THR A 101 -4.57 5.53 10.33
CA THR A 101 -3.67 6.30 9.45
C THR A 101 -2.33 6.62 10.12
N SER A 102 -2.24 6.56 11.47
CA SER A 102 -0.98 6.64 12.22
C SER A 102 -0.03 5.45 11.96
N ALA A 103 -0.53 4.33 11.41
CA ALA A 103 0.31 3.22 11.01
C ALA A 103 1.14 3.50 9.74
N ILE A 104 0.78 4.53 8.96
CA ILE A 104 1.42 4.85 7.68
C ILE A 104 2.85 5.36 7.93
N CYS A 105 3.80 4.77 7.21
CA CYS A 105 5.20 5.19 7.19
C CYS A 105 5.80 5.04 5.79
N GLY A 106 7.03 5.51 5.62
CA GLY A 106 7.76 5.39 4.34
C GLY A 106 8.11 3.95 4.00
N PRO A 107 8.41 3.67 2.72
CA PRO A 107 8.66 2.31 2.22
C PRO A 107 9.89 1.65 2.84
N ASP A 108 10.85 2.44 3.29
CA ASP A 108 12.12 1.95 3.83
C ASP A 108 12.33 2.35 5.31
N ASP A 109 11.27 2.82 5.97
CA ASP A 109 11.30 3.11 7.41
C ASP A 109 11.36 1.80 8.21
N ASP A 110 11.98 1.86 9.40
CA ASP A 110 11.97 0.71 10.32
C ASP A 110 10.53 0.38 10.74
N VAL A 111 10.20 -0.92 10.82
CA VAL A 111 8.93 -1.40 11.36
C VAL A 111 9.10 -1.74 12.84
N LEU A 112 8.28 -1.15 13.69
CA LEU A 112 8.35 -1.30 15.14
C LEU A 112 7.45 -2.44 15.61
N ILE A 113 8.05 -3.48 16.20
CA ILE A 113 7.34 -4.59 16.83
C ILE A 113 6.73 -4.07 18.14
N PRO A 114 5.39 -4.06 18.28
CA PRO A 114 4.75 -3.49 19.46
C PRO A 114 5.06 -4.29 20.74
N ARG A 115 5.02 -3.61 21.88
CA ARG A 115 5.26 -4.23 23.18
C ARG A 115 4.30 -5.41 23.43
N GLY A 116 4.85 -6.53 23.84
CA GLY A 116 4.08 -7.76 24.08
C GLY A 116 3.66 -8.51 22.80
N SER A 117 4.16 -8.08 21.63
CA SER A 117 3.97 -8.79 20.36
C SER A 117 4.89 -10.01 20.28
N GLU A 118 4.33 -11.13 19.84
CA GLU A 118 5.07 -12.37 19.57
C GLU A 118 4.74 -12.95 18.19
N LYS A 119 3.76 -12.36 17.48
CA LYS A 119 3.22 -12.90 16.23
C LYS A 119 3.15 -11.85 15.13
N THR A 120 4.16 -10.97 15.04
CA THR A 120 4.27 -9.99 13.95
C THR A 120 4.53 -10.72 12.62
N ASP A 121 3.73 -10.44 11.61
CA ASP A 121 3.67 -11.12 10.32
C ASP A 121 3.73 -10.13 9.16
N TRP A 122 4.03 -10.61 7.97
CA TRP A 122 4.22 -9.86 6.73
C TRP A 122 3.12 -10.13 5.71
N GLU A 123 2.79 -9.12 4.89
CA GLU A 123 1.84 -9.22 3.78
C GLU A 123 2.18 -8.20 2.69
N VAL A 124 2.62 -8.64 1.49
CA VAL A 124 2.72 -7.75 0.33
C VAL A 124 1.36 -7.56 -0.30
N GLU A 125 0.97 -6.31 -0.55
CA GLU A 125 -0.34 -5.98 -1.10
C GLU A 125 -0.28 -4.89 -2.16
N LEU A 126 -1.20 -4.95 -3.13
CA LEU A 126 -1.45 -3.83 -4.04
C LEU A 126 -2.26 -2.76 -3.31
N GLY A 127 -1.73 -1.54 -3.24
CA GLY A 127 -2.45 -0.36 -2.78
C GLY A 127 -3.11 0.37 -3.95
N VAL A 128 -4.39 0.65 -3.83
CA VAL A 128 -5.16 1.48 -4.78
C VAL A 128 -5.40 2.84 -4.16
N VAL A 129 -4.95 3.90 -4.82
CA VAL A 129 -5.08 5.28 -4.35
C VAL A 129 -6.24 5.95 -5.05
N ILE A 130 -7.19 6.46 -4.29
CA ILE A 130 -8.37 7.16 -4.79
C ILE A 130 -7.97 8.59 -5.22
N GLY A 131 -8.40 8.99 -6.41
CA GLY A 131 -8.13 10.33 -6.97
C GLY A 131 -9.36 11.23 -7.09
N LYS A 132 -10.55 10.66 -7.02
CA LYS A 132 -11.82 11.36 -7.14
C LYS A 132 -12.81 10.82 -6.13
N THR A 133 -13.63 11.69 -5.53
CA THR A 133 -14.66 11.25 -4.57
C THR A 133 -15.60 10.23 -5.21
N ALA A 134 -15.62 9.01 -4.65
CA ALA A 134 -16.44 7.90 -5.11
C ALA A 134 -17.55 7.58 -4.10
N LYS A 135 -18.80 7.59 -4.55
CA LYS A 135 -19.97 7.19 -3.76
C LYS A 135 -21.03 6.58 -4.68
N TYR A 136 -21.45 5.36 -4.40
CA TYR A 136 -22.40 4.59 -5.23
C TYR A 136 -21.97 4.46 -6.69
N VAL A 137 -20.67 4.22 -6.90
CA VAL A 137 -20.07 4.11 -8.24
C VAL A 137 -20.33 2.72 -8.80
N SER A 138 -20.62 2.62 -10.10
CA SER A 138 -20.72 1.34 -10.80
C SER A 138 -19.34 0.69 -10.96
N GLU A 139 -19.28 -0.62 -11.20
CA GLU A 139 -18.01 -1.31 -11.43
C GLU A 139 -17.36 -0.86 -12.75
N GLU A 140 -18.16 -0.56 -13.77
CA GLU A 140 -17.68 -0.07 -15.06
C GLU A 140 -16.96 1.28 -14.96
N GLU A 141 -17.42 2.16 -14.06
CA GLU A 141 -16.85 3.49 -13.86
C GLU A 141 -15.74 3.52 -12.79
N ALA A 142 -15.59 2.45 -12.02
CA ALA A 142 -14.80 2.45 -10.79
C ALA A 142 -13.34 2.88 -10.98
N LEU A 143 -12.70 2.46 -12.08
CA LEU A 143 -11.30 2.80 -12.36
C LEU A 143 -11.11 4.29 -12.72
N ASP A 144 -12.17 5.03 -13.08
CA ASP A 144 -12.08 6.47 -13.30
C ASP A 144 -11.87 7.26 -12.01
N TYR A 145 -12.14 6.64 -10.87
CA TYR A 145 -11.96 7.22 -9.54
C TYR A 145 -10.58 6.93 -8.92
N VAL A 146 -9.77 6.12 -9.59
CA VAL A 146 -8.41 5.75 -9.15
C VAL A 146 -7.39 6.75 -9.69
N ALA A 147 -6.53 7.28 -8.82
CA ALA A 147 -5.37 8.09 -9.18
C ALA A 147 -4.22 7.21 -9.68
N GLY A 148 -3.97 6.10 -9.02
CA GLY A 148 -2.89 5.18 -9.31
C GLY A 148 -2.73 4.11 -8.24
N TYR A 149 -1.56 3.49 -8.24
CA TYR A 149 -1.24 2.31 -7.44
C TYR A 149 0.09 2.47 -6.72
N CYS A 150 0.24 1.79 -5.60
CA CYS A 150 1.49 1.72 -4.85
C CYS A 150 1.70 0.33 -4.24
N VAL A 151 2.89 0.07 -3.74
CA VAL A 151 3.16 -1.12 -2.90
C VAL A 151 2.73 -0.79 -1.48
N VAL A 152 2.06 -1.73 -0.82
CA VAL A 152 1.70 -1.69 0.60
C VAL A 152 2.33 -2.89 1.30
N HIS A 153 2.85 -2.69 2.50
CA HIS A 153 3.18 -3.75 3.43
C HIS A 153 2.13 -3.74 4.56
N ASP A 154 1.15 -4.66 4.51
CA ASP A 154 0.12 -4.76 5.55
C ASP A 154 0.63 -5.57 6.75
N VAL A 155 1.60 -5.00 7.49
CA VAL A 155 2.17 -5.64 8.68
C VAL A 155 1.08 -5.94 9.70
N SER A 156 1.13 -7.12 10.29
CA SER A 156 0.06 -7.66 11.12
C SER A 156 0.61 -8.24 12.42
N GLU A 157 0.01 -7.93 13.57
CA GLU A 157 0.22 -8.68 14.80
C GLU A 157 -0.93 -9.67 14.99
N ARG A 158 -0.67 -10.93 14.71
CA ARG A 158 -1.73 -11.97 14.63
C ARG A 158 -2.43 -12.23 15.95
N ALA A 159 -1.73 -12.14 17.08
CA ALA A 159 -2.37 -12.30 18.39
C ALA A 159 -3.37 -11.16 18.63
N PHE A 160 -2.99 -9.91 18.36
CA PHE A 160 -3.90 -8.78 18.52
C PHE A 160 -5.07 -8.83 17.54
N GLN A 161 -4.82 -9.34 16.31
CA GLN A 161 -5.83 -9.49 15.27
C GLN A 161 -6.90 -10.54 15.63
N LEU A 162 -6.49 -11.73 16.12
CA LEU A 162 -7.34 -12.91 16.18
C LEU A 162 -7.69 -13.32 17.61
N GLU A 163 -6.79 -13.11 18.58
CA GLU A 163 -6.93 -13.63 19.95
C GLU A 163 -7.58 -12.59 20.90
N HIS A 164 -7.71 -11.33 20.47
CA HIS A 164 -8.29 -10.23 21.24
C HIS A 164 -9.70 -9.87 20.73
N ALA A 165 -10.65 -10.81 20.87
CA ALA A 165 -12.05 -10.68 20.46
C ALA A 165 -12.27 -10.50 18.93
N GLY A 166 -11.31 -10.92 18.11
CA GLY A 166 -11.46 -11.00 16.65
C GLY A 166 -11.65 -9.66 15.92
N GLN A 167 -11.33 -8.52 16.56
CA GLN A 167 -11.37 -7.22 15.89
C GLN A 167 -10.02 -6.94 15.23
N TRP A 168 -9.94 -7.13 13.91
CA TRP A 168 -8.70 -7.13 13.15
C TRP A 168 -7.92 -5.83 13.23
N THR A 169 -8.58 -4.70 13.31
CA THR A 169 -7.95 -3.37 13.40
C THR A 169 -6.89 -3.29 14.50
N LYS A 170 -7.05 -3.99 15.62
CA LYS A 170 -6.07 -4.01 16.72
C LYS A 170 -4.72 -4.59 16.30
N GLY A 171 -4.72 -5.62 15.47
CA GLY A 171 -3.50 -6.25 14.97
C GLY A 171 -2.92 -5.59 13.73
N LYS A 172 -3.61 -4.62 13.17
CA LYS A 172 -3.27 -3.98 11.90
C LYS A 172 -2.85 -2.51 12.03
N SER A 173 -2.99 -1.91 13.22
CA SER A 173 -2.92 -0.45 13.40
C SER A 173 -1.78 0.04 14.29
N SER A 174 -0.83 -0.82 14.70
CA SER A 174 0.36 -0.36 15.40
C SER A 174 1.15 0.62 14.52
N ASP A 175 1.81 1.59 15.13
CA ASP A 175 2.62 2.56 14.41
C ASP A 175 3.64 1.84 13.52
N THR A 176 3.90 2.37 12.33
CA THR A 176 4.75 1.79 11.27
C THR A 176 4.23 0.48 10.63
N PHE A 177 3.03 0.02 10.95
CA PHE A 177 2.46 -1.21 10.37
C PHE A 177 1.85 -1.04 8.97
N GLY A 178 2.00 0.13 8.37
CA GLY A 178 1.50 0.46 7.04
C GLY A 178 2.53 1.18 6.16
N PRO A 179 3.70 0.59 5.86
CA PRO A 179 4.61 1.14 4.86
C PRO A 179 3.94 1.22 3.50
N ILE A 180 3.98 2.41 2.85
CA ILE A 180 3.44 2.63 1.50
C ILE A 180 4.46 3.31 0.59
N GLY A 181 4.50 2.91 -0.66
CA GLY A 181 5.40 3.48 -1.66
C GLY A 181 6.34 2.45 -2.29
N PRO A 182 7.48 2.87 -2.87
CA PRO A 182 8.07 4.23 -2.86
C PRO A 182 7.35 5.24 -3.75
N TYR A 183 6.52 4.78 -4.68
CA TYR A 183 5.86 5.63 -5.67
C TYR A 183 4.34 5.48 -5.61
N LEU A 184 3.64 6.58 -5.86
CA LEU A 184 2.32 6.57 -6.48
C LEU A 184 2.55 6.49 -8.00
N VAL A 185 2.28 5.34 -8.59
CA VAL A 185 2.33 5.11 -10.04
C VAL A 185 0.95 5.41 -10.60
N THR A 186 0.83 6.42 -11.44
CA THR A 186 -0.47 6.82 -11.99
C THR A 186 -1.10 5.72 -12.86
N LYS A 187 -2.43 5.66 -12.89
CA LYS A 187 -3.16 4.53 -13.50
C LYS A 187 -2.84 4.30 -14.97
N ASP A 188 -2.46 5.34 -15.70
CA ASP A 188 -2.07 5.29 -17.12
C ASP A 188 -0.76 4.52 -17.37
N GLU A 189 0.09 4.36 -16.35
CA GLU A 189 1.33 3.57 -16.41
C GLU A 189 1.11 2.07 -16.09
N VAL A 190 -0.08 1.71 -15.61
CA VAL A 190 -0.43 0.33 -15.21
C VAL A 190 -1.48 -0.20 -16.18
N ALA A 191 -1.05 -1.01 -17.13
CA ALA A 191 -1.92 -1.51 -18.19
C ALA A 191 -3.09 -2.35 -17.65
N ASP A 192 -2.83 -3.19 -16.65
CA ASP A 192 -3.84 -4.02 -15.99
C ASP A 192 -3.47 -4.24 -14.52
N PRO A 193 -4.20 -3.66 -13.56
CA PRO A 193 -3.94 -3.87 -12.13
C PRO A 193 -4.22 -5.31 -11.67
N GLN A 194 -4.91 -6.12 -12.48
CA GLN A 194 -5.16 -7.54 -12.21
C GLN A 194 -4.10 -8.48 -12.84
N ALA A 195 -2.96 -7.94 -13.32
CA ALA A 195 -1.91 -8.71 -13.96
C ALA A 195 -0.50 -8.35 -13.46
N LEU A 196 -0.37 -7.95 -12.19
CA LEU A 196 0.88 -7.55 -11.57
C LEU A 196 1.48 -8.69 -10.76
N ASP A 197 2.73 -9.02 -11.03
CA ASP A 197 3.50 -9.97 -10.22
C ASP A 197 3.99 -9.27 -8.94
N MET A 198 3.97 -9.98 -7.81
CA MET A 198 4.31 -9.46 -6.51
C MET A 198 5.09 -10.49 -5.69
N TRP A 199 6.01 -10.00 -4.87
CA TRP A 199 6.90 -10.84 -4.10
C TRP A 199 7.26 -10.22 -2.75
N LEU A 200 7.61 -11.08 -1.78
CA LEU A 200 8.15 -10.67 -0.49
C LEU A 200 9.23 -11.66 -0.04
N LYS A 201 10.29 -11.13 0.57
CA LYS A 201 11.39 -11.89 1.16
C LYS A 201 11.59 -11.47 2.61
N VAL A 202 11.96 -12.44 3.44
CA VAL A 202 12.43 -12.20 4.81
C VAL A 202 13.86 -12.72 4.91
N ASN A 203 14.80 -11.85 5.28
CA ASN A 203 16.24 -12.16 5.36
C ASN A 203 16.78 -12.80 4.06
N GLY A 204 16.30 -12.33 2.90
CA GLY A 204 16.69 -12.84 1.58
C GLY A 204 15.97 -14.13 1.13
N GLU A 205 15.23 -14.81 2.03
CA GLU A 205 14.43 -15.99 1.70
C GLU A 205 13.06 -15.57 1.15
N THR A 206 12.67 -16.13 -0.01
CA THR A 206 11.36 -15.82 -0.62
C THR A 206 10.23 -16.47 0.19
N MET A 207 9.32 -15.63 0.69
CA MET A 207 8.13 -16.03 1.45
C MET A 207 6.87 -15.94 0.60
N GLN A 208 6.69 -14.86 -0.14
CA GLN A 208 5.56 -14.68 -1.02
C GLN A 208 6.05 -14.50 -2.47
N ASN A 209 5.37 -15.15 -3.40
CA ASN A 209 5.56 -15.01 -4.84
C ASN A 209 4.21 -15.29 -5.50
N GLY A 210 3.50 -14.23 -5.88
CA GLY A 210 2.13 -14.31 -6.35
C GLY A 210 1.83 -13.27 -7.42
N SER A 211 0.57 -13.14 -7.75
CA SER A 211 0.10 -12.17 -8.75
C SER A 211 -1.31 -11.70 -8.42
N THR A 212 -1.62 -10.44 -8.73
CA THR A 212 -2.96 -9.88 -8.60
C THR A 212 -4.01 -10.61 -9.47
N ARG A 213 -3.59 -11.49 -10.37
CA ARG A 213 -4.48 -12.35 -11.18
C ARG A 213 -5.32 -13.31 -10.33
N THR A 214 -4.84 -13.68 -9.15
CA THR A 214 -5.53 -14.62 -8.25
C THR A 214 -6.43 -13.93 -7.23
N MET A 215 -6.60 -12.60 -7.34
CA MET A 215 -7.62 -11.88 -6.57
C MET A 215 -9.02 -12.43 -6.83
N VAL A 216 -9.79 -12.62 -5.76
CA VAL A 216 -11.21 -13.00 -5.82
C VAL A 216 -12.05 -11.81 -6.26
N TYR A 217 -11.80 -10.66 -5.66
CA TYR A 217 -12.45 -9.39 -5.94
C TYR A 217 -11.44 -8.43 -6.55
N GLY A 218 -11.60 -8.09 -7.83
CA GLY A 218 -10.71 -7.18 -8.54
C GLY A 218 -10.85 -5.73 -8.10
N VAL A 219 -9.90 -4.89 -8.53
CA VAL A 219 -9.84 -3.48 -8.14
C VAL A 219 -11.14 -2.72 -8.44
N ALA A 220 -11.69 -2.87 -9.65
CA ALA A 220 -12.93 -2.19 -10.04
C ALA A 220 -14.10 -2.58 -9.13
N PHE A 221 -14.26 -3.88 -8.87
CA PHE A 221 -15.27 -4.39 -7.93
C PHE A 221 -15.07 -3.79 -6.54
N LEU A 222 -13.85 -3.79 -5.99
CA LEU A 222 -13.58 -3.29 -4.64
C LEU A 222 -13.92 -1.80 -4.50
N VAL A 223 -13.55 -0.96 -5.47
CA VAL A 223 -13.89 0.48 -5.46
C VAL A 223 -15.41 0.66 -5.49
N SER A 224 -16.11 -0.03 -6.40
CA SER A 224 -17.57 0.00 -6.49
C SER A 224 -18.20 -0.46 -5.18
N TYR A 225 -17.81 -1.62 -4.67
CA TYR A 225 -18.36 -2.23 -3.46
C TYR A 225 -18.19 -1.34 -2.23
N LEU A 226 -16.98 -0.83 -1.98
CA LEU A 226 -16.69 0.04 -0.85
C LEU A 226 -17.46 1.38 -0.93
N SER A 227 -17.64 1.92 -2.14
CA SER A 227 -18.38 3.16 -2.36
C SER A 227 -19.85 3.11 -1.95
N ARG A 228 -20.40 1.91 -1.76
CA ARG A 228 -21.78 1.67 -1.27
C ARG A 228 -21.92 1.94 0.22
N PHE A 229 -20.87 1.71 1.00
CA PHE A 229 -20.90 1.80 2.46
C PHE A 229 -20.33 3.12 2.98
N MET A 230 -19.39 3.72 2.23
CA MET A 230 -18.74 4.96 2.60
C MET A 230 -18.32 5.75 1.36
N SER A 231 -18.25 7.08 1.45
CA SER A 231 -17.62 7.86 0.39
C SER A 231 -16.10 7.68 0.46
N LEU A 232 -15.49 7.25 -0.64
CA LEU A 232 -14.05 7.25 -0.80
C LEU A 232 -13.60 8.66 -1.23
N GLN A 233 -12.51 9.16 -0.66
CA GLN A 233 -12.00 10.51 -0.89
C GLN A 233 -10.64 10.48 -1.58
N PRO A 234 -10.24 11.54 -2.32
CA PRO A 234 -8.88 11.64 -2.85
C PRO A 234 -7.83 11.48 -1.75
N GLY A 235 -6.91 10.54 -1.94
CA GLY A 235 -5.88 10.17 -0.98
C GLY A 235 -6.24 9.00 -0.06
N ASP A 236 -7.49 8.51 -0.07
CA ASP A 236 -7.81 7.23 0.58
C ASP A 236 -7.08 6.09 -0.13
N ILE A 237 -6.65 5.10 0.65
CA ILE A 237 -5.93 3.93 0.16
C ILE A 237 -6.77 2.68 0.42
N ILE A 238 -6.88 1.82 -0.59
CA ILE A 238 -7.44 0.48 -0.47
C ILE A 238 -6.28 -0.51 -0.62
N SER A 239 -5.98 -1.26 0.44
CA SER A 239 -5.04 -2.39 0.43
C SER A 239 -5.84 -3.65 0.10
N THR A 240 -5.45 -4.34 -0.97
CA THR A 240 -6.35 -5.25 -1.69
C THR A 240 -6.26 -6.71 -1.29
N GLY A 241 -5.52 -7.01 -0.22
CA GLY A 241 -5.23 -8.37 0.20
C GLY A 241 -3.89 -8.89 -0.28
N THR A 242 -3.45 -9.99 0.29
CA THR A 242 -2.12 -10.58 0.11
C THR A 242 -2.20 -11.98 -0.52
N PRO A 243 -1.21 -12.39 -1.36
CA PRO A 243 -1.09 -13.74 -1.87
C PRO A 243 -0.60 -14.71 -0.79
N PRO A 244 -0.56 -16.04 -1.03
CA PRO A 244 -0.02 -17.05 -0.11
C PRO A 244 1.41 -16.77 0.33
N GLY A 245 1.80 -17.37 1.48
CA GLY A 245 3.17 -17.34 2.00
C GLY A 245 3.36 -16.45 3.21
N VAL A 246 2.26 -16.03 3.87
CA VAL A 246 2.33 -15.30 5.15
C VAL A 246 2.90 -16.20 6.26
N GLY A 247 3.48 -15.57 7.29
CA GLY A 247 4.15 -16.30 8.37
C GLY A 247 3.22 -17.18 9.17
N MET A 248 2.00 -16.75 9.42
CA MET A 248 0.96 -17.54 10.10
C MET A 248 0.61 -18.82 9.32
N GLY A 249 0.68 -18.82 7.99
CA GLY A 249 0.40 -19.96 7.12
C GLY A 249 1.53 -20.98 7.06
N GLN A 250 2.73 -20.66 7.51
CA GLN A 250 3.88 -21.55 7.52
C GLN A 250 3.68 -22.76 8.47
N LYS A 251 4.39 -23.86 8.22
CA LYS A 251 4.32 -25.07 9.07
C LYS A 251 5.72 -25.49 9.51
N PRO A 252 6.15 -25.19 10.75
CA PRO A 252 5.41 -24.42 11.78
C PRO A 252 5.27 -22.93 11.44
N PRO A 253 4.33 -22.18 12.07
CA PRO A 253 4.20 -20.73 11.87
C PRO A 253 5.51 -20.00 12.18
N ARG A 254 5.82 -18.98 11.38
CA ARG A 254 7.01 -18.15 11.52
C ARG A 254 6.61 -16.68 11.65
N TYR A 255 7.20 -15.97 12.60
CA TYR A 255 6.91 -14.56 12.84
C TYR A 255 8.18 -13.74 12.86
N LEU A 256 8.06 -12.45 12.54
CA LEU A 256 9.14 -11.49 12.49
C LEU A 256 9.69 -11.19 13.89
N LYS A 257 10.98 -10.91 13.93
CA LYS A 257 11.72 -10.55 15.15
C LYS A 257 12.57 -9.32 14.89
N ALA A 258 12.95 -8.62 15.94
CA ALA A 258 13.88 -7.53 15.85
C ALA A 258 15.19 -7.98 15.17
N GLY A 259 15.65 -7.21 14.19
CA GLY A 259 16.79 -7.51 13.34
C GLY A 259 16.43 -8.20 12.02
N ASP A 260 15.21 -8.72 11.84
CA ASP A 260 14.78 -9.23 10.56
C ASP A 260 14.68 -8.11 9.52
N VAL A 261 14.97 -8.45 8.27
CA VAL A 261 14.85 -7.55 7.12
C VAL A 261 13.78 -8.10 6.18
N VAL A 262 12.78 -7.28 5.89
CA VAL A 262 11.73 -7.58 4.92
C VAL A 262 11.95 -6.77 3.66
N GLU A 263 11.98 -7.44 2.51
CA GLU A 263 12.03 -6.83 1.19
C GLU A 263 10.81 -7.27 0.39
N LEU A 264 10.11 -6.34 -0.22
CA LEU A 264 8.89 -6.65 -0.98
C LEU A 264 8.74 -5.72 -2.17
N GLY A 265 7.99 -6.17 -3.17
CA GLY A 265 7.78 -5.35 -4.36
C GLY A 265 6.68 -5.88 -5.26
N ILE A 266 6.23 -4.99 -6.15
CA ILE A 266 5.25 -5.28 -7.19
C ILE A 266 5.81 -4.78 -8.53
N ALA A 267 5.68 -5.60 -9.56
CA ALA A 267 6.16 -5.27 -10.90
C ALA A 267 5.64 -3.90 -11.37
N GLY A 268 6.56 -3.03 -11.78
CA GLY A 268 6.25 -1.67 -12.24
C GLY A 268 6.00 -0.62 -11.14
N LEU A 269 5.70 -1.04 -9.90
CA LEU A 269 5.36 -0.11 -8.81
C LEU A 269 6.54 0.21 -7.87
N GLY A 270 7.63 -0.54 -7.96
CA GLY A 270 8.81 -0.38 -7.11
C GLY A 270 8.92 -1.44 -6.02
N GLN A 271 9.80 -1.21 -5.08
CA GLN A 271 10.11 -2.13 -3.98
C GLN A 271 10.33 -1.37 -2.68
N GLN A 272 10.20 -2.07 -1.57
CA GLN A 272 10.38 -1.58 -0.21
C GLN A 272 11.38 -2.46 0.53
N LYS A 273 12.02 -1.90 1.58
CA LYS A 273 12.93 -2.63 2.45
C LYS A 273 12.86 -2.10 3.87
N GLN A 274 12.33 -2.89 4.80
CA GLN A 274 12.24 -2.50 6.21
C GLN A 274 13.14 -3.37 7.09
N THR A 275 13.65 -2.78 8.16
CA THR A 275 14.26 -3.52 9.27
C THR A 275 13.30 -3.51 10.45
N LEU A 276 13.10 -4.68 11.06
CA LEU A 276 12.24 -4.85 12.24
C LEU A 276 13.00 -4.43 13.49
N ARG A 277 12.39 -3.59 14.34
CA ARG A 277 12.94 -3.18 15.64
C ARG A 277 11.91 -3.32 16.73
N ASN A 278 12.34 -3.55 17.96
CA ASN A 278 11.40 -3.48 19.09
C ASN A 278 10.99 -2.03 19.32
N ASP A 279 9.72 -1.82 19.59
CA ASP A 279 9.23 -0.55 20.12
C ASP A 279 9.75 -0.35 21.55
N ALA A 280 10.31 0.84 21.85
CA ALA A 280 11.04 1.15 23.09
C ALA A 280 10.13 1.24 24.32
#